data_464f2644fac5917b280fa6c29e45786b
#
_entry.id   464f2644fac5917b280fa6c29e45786b
#
_cell.length_a   1.000
_cell.length_b   1.000
_cell.length_c   1.000
_cell.angle_alpha   90.00
_cell.angle_beta   90.00
_cell.angle_gamma   90.00
#
_symmetry.space_group_name_H-M   'P 1'
#
loop_
_entity.id
_entity.type
_entity.pdbx_description
1 polymer ?
#
loop_
_entity_poly.entity_id
_entity_poly.type
_entity_poly.pdbx_seq_one_letter_code
_entity_poly.pdbx_strand_id
1 'polypeptide(L)'
;TEAFSTWRTLHENECILHVLVKYGKPVMDKYLRHIQYGIAFRGGLPTKEATDAMFVEIKDDRKVIALKSKGMKRYIEYGWLRGVPDVMKIENFKFNFRDGVEKVAGLSQYSKVYEMSSEVTHSSPVLIYSKKNYFFYMSLLNLYESFFRIEKIFASLYMSTVSDAERASYIQMRKLYYGELLAAHSVAKQSFYELTNNKKKSD
;
A
#
# COMPACT_ATOMS: atom_id res chain seq x y z
N THR A 1 4.52 0.71 18.04
CA THR A 1 4.12 1.83 17.14
C THR A 1 4.85 1.75 15.82
N GLU A 2 6.19 1.71 15.81
CA GLU A 2 7.01 1.72 14.59
C GLU A 2 6.67 0.59 13.61
N ALA A 3 6.49 -0.64 14.09
CA ALA A 3 6.15 -1.79 13.24
C ALA A 3 4.82 -1.61 12.49
N PHE A 4 3.81 -1.00 13.12
CA PHE A 4 2.55 -0.67 12.44
C PHE A 4 2.70 0.44 11.42
N SER A 5 3.49 1.47 11.73
CA SER A 5 3.78 2.56 10.79
C SER A 5 4.54 2.02 9.57
N THR A 6 5.52 1.15 9.80
CA THR A 6 6.28 0.48 8.73
C THR A 6 5.38 -0.40 7.88
N TRP A 7 4.54 -1.24 8.52
CA TRP A 7 3.60 -2.08 7.79
C TRP A 7 2.61 -1.23 6.97
N ARG A 8 2.09 -0.15 7.53
CA ARG A 8 1.17 0.74 6.80
C ARG A 8 1.80 1.27 5.52
N THR A 9 3.03 1.79 5.61
CA THR A 9 3.77 2.29 4.44
C THR A 9 4.00 1.16 3.42
N LEU A 10 4.37 -0.02 3.89
CA LEU A 10 4.55 -1.19 3.03
C LEU A 10 3.23 -1.59 2.34
N HIS A 11 2.12 -1.62 3.07
CA HIS A 11 0.81 -1.96 2.55
C HIS A 11 0.29 -0.93 1.53
N GLU A 12 0.52 0.37 1.78
CA GLU A 12 0.19 1.42 0.80
C GLU A 12 0.95 1.19 -0.53
N ASN A 13 2.25 0.93 -0.46
CA ASN A 13 3.06 0.62 -1.64
C ASN A 13 2.66 -0.70 -2.31
N GLU A 14 2.35 -1.73 -1.53
CA GLU A 14 1.84 -3.01 -2.02
C GLU A 14 0.56 -2.83 -2.84
N CYS A 15 -0.41 -2.09 -2.31
CA CYS A 15 -1.67 -1.81 -3.00
C CYS A 15 -1.43 -1.08 -4.33
N ILE A 16 -0.57 -0.06 -4.33
CA ILE A 16 -0.20 0.67 -5.55
C ILE A 16 0.43 -0.30 -6.56
N LEU A 17 1.40 -1.11 -6.13
CA LEU A 17 2.07 -2.08 -6.99
C LEU A 17 1.09 -3.08 -7.62
N HIS A 18 0.15 -3.62 -6.83
CA HIS A 18 -0.91 -4.49 -7.35
C HIS A 18 -1.73 -3.82 -8.45
N VAL A 19 -2.14 -2.57 -8.26
CA VAL A 19 -2.90 -1.82 -9.26
C VAL A 19 -2.07 -1.59 -10.53
N LEU A 20 -0.81 -1.16 -10.39
CA LEU A 20 0.07 -0.88 -11.52
C LEU A 20 0.37 -2.13 -12.35
N VAL A 21 0.65 -3.25 -11.69
CA VAL A 21 0.90 -4.53 -12.37
C VAL A 21 -0.34 -5.06 -13.07
N LYS A 22 -1.50 -4.97 -12.42
CA LYS A 22 -2.77 -5.47 -12.96
C LYS A 22 -3.23 -4.71 -14.20
N TYR A 23 -3.06 -3.39 -14.22
CA TYR A 23 -3.60 -2.53 -15.28
C TYR A 23 -2.53 -1.99 -16.24
N GLY A 24 -1.27 -2.17 -15.92
CA GLY A 24 -0.13 -1.92 -16.79
C GLY A 24 0.13 -0.46 -17.13
N LYS A 25 0.78 -0.27 -18.28
CA LYS A 25 1.32 1.02 -18.72
C LYS A 25 0.33 2.21 -18.67
N PRO A 26 -0.93 2.10 -19.13
CA PRO A 26 -1.85 3.25 -19.14
C PRO A 26 -2.12 3.83 -17.73
N VAL A 27 -2.18 2.98 -16.71
CA VAL A 27 -2.38 3.40 -15.32
C VAL A 27 -1.07 3.88 -14.71
N MET A 28 0.05 3.23 -15.07
CA MET A 28 1.38 3.63 -14.61
C MET A 28 1.76 5.03 -15.11
N ASP A 29 1.51 5.36 -16.37
CA ASP A 29 1.78 6.69 -16.92
C ASP A 29 0.97 7.77 -16.17
N LYS A 30 -0.29 7.51 -15.85
CA LYS A 30 -1.11 8.42 -15.01
C LYS A 30 -0.58 8.52 -13.58
N TYR A 31 -0.17 7.41 -12.99
CA TYR A 31 0.41 7.40 -11.64
C TYR A 31 1.69 8.26 -11.58
N LEU A 32 2.60 8.09 -12.54
CA LEU A 32 3.82 8.90 -12.64
C LEU A 32 3.50 10.38 -12.83
N ARG A 33 2.48 10.71 -13.64
CA ARG A 33 2.02 12.10 -13.81
C ARG A 33 1.50 12.69 -12.50
N HIS A 34 0.72 11.94 -11.74
CA HIS A 34 0.21 12.36 -10.44
C HIS A 34 1.31 12.51 -9.36
N ILE A 35 2.43 11.76 -9.45
CA ILE A 35 3.62 12.02 -8.62
C ILE A 35 4.19 13.41 -8.92
N GLN A 36 4.30 13.79 -10.20
CA GLN A 36 4.77 15.14 -10.59
C GLN A 36 3.83 16.23 -10.06
N TYR A 37 2.51 16.03 -10.13
CA TYR A 37 1.53 16.92 -9.51
C TYR A 37 1.75 17.06 -7.99
N GLY A 38 2.04 15.96 -7.32
CA GLY A 38 2.35 15.93 -5.89
C GLY A 38 3.62 16.70 -5.54
N ILE A 39 4.66 16.60 -6.38
CA ILE A 39 5.90 17.38 -6.22
C ILE A 39 5.63 18.86 -6.35
N ALA A 40 4.92 19.29 -7.40
CA ALA A 40 4.55 20.70 -7.61
C ALA A 40 3.71 21.25 -6.44
N PHE A 41 2.72 20.49 -6.01
CA PHE A 41 1.82 20.87 -4.91
C PHE A 41 2.53 21.08 -3.57
N ARG A 42 3.65 20.37 -3.34
CA ARG A 42 4.48 20.49 -2.13
C ARG A 42 5.63 21.48 -2.25
N GLY A 43 5.69 22.25 -3.35
CA GLY A 43 6.76 23.22 -3.57
C GLY A 43 8.12 22.60 -3.94
N GLY A 44 8.11 21.38 -4.48
CA GLY A 44 9.33 20.65 -4.85
C GLY A 44 9.86 20.96 -6.25
N LEU A 45 9.25 21.89 -7.00
CA LEU A 45 9.78 22.31 -8.28
C LEU A 45 10.76 23.49 -8.15
N PRO A 46 11.79 23.58 -9.02
CA PRO A 46 12.87 24.52 -8.87
C PRO A 46 12.46 25.99 -9.08
N THR A 47 11.40 26.26 -9.84
CA THR A 47 10.97 27.63 -10.16
C THR A 47 9.46 27.79 -9.94
N LYS A 48 9.06 29.06 -9.74
CA LYS A 48 7.65 29.42 -9.62
C LYS A 48 6.91 29.20 -10.95
N GLU A 49 7.52 29.54 -12.05
CA GLU A 49 6.95 29.38 -13.41
C GLU A 49 6.64 27.91 -13.70
N ALA A 50 7.55 26.99 -13.35
CA ALA A 50 7.32 25.55 -13.49
C ALA A 50 6.15 25.07 -12.59
N THR A 51 6.05 25.63 -11.39
CA THR A 51 4.96 25.32 -10.46
C THR A 51 3.61 25.83 -11.00
N ASP A 52 3.57 27.07 -11.48
CA ASP A 52 2.36 27.68 -12.04
C ASP A 52 1.89 26.93 -13.30
N ALA A 53 2.80 26.56 -14.19
CA ALA A 53 2.51 25.76 -15.39
C ALA A 53 1.89 24.39 -15.00
N MET A 54 2.45 23.74 -13.98
CA MET A 54 1.92 22.45 -13.49
C MET A 54 0.53 22.62 -12.88
N PHE A 55 0.24 23.71 -12.17
CA PHE A 55 -1.10 23.97 -11.63
C PHE A 55 -2.14 24.25 -12.73
N VAL A 56 -1.76 24.89 -13.82
CA VAL A 56 -2.61 25.03 -15.01
C VAL A 56 -2.97 23.65 -15.55
N GLU A 57 -1.96 22.80 -15.76
CA GLU A 57 -2.16 21.44 -16.24
C GLU A 57 -3.05 20.59 -15.31
N ILE A 58 -2.85 20.66 -13.98
CA ILE A 58 -3.69 19.95 -13.02
C ILE A 58 -5.17 20.38 -13.15
N LYS A 59 -5.41 21.67 -13.37
CA LYS A 59 -6.77 22.20 -13.57
C LYS A 59 -7.41 21.69 -14.85
N ASP A 60 -6.63 21.67 -15.94
CA ASP A 60 -7.09 21.22 -17.26
C ASP A 60 -7.35 19.69 -17.27
N ASP A 61 -6.44 18.91 -16.72
CA ASP A 61 -6.59 17.45 -16.64
C ASP A 61 -7.81 17.07 -15.81
N ARG A 62 -8.11 17.86 -14.81
CA ARG A 62 -9.24 17.62 -13.93
C ARG A 62 -10.59 18.03 -14.51
N LYS A 63 -10.65 19.04 -15.36
CA LYS A 63 -11.88 19.68 -15.92
C LYS A 63 -12.94 20.08 -14.87
N VAL A 64 -12.52 20.34 -13.64
CA VAL A 64 -13.41 20.65 -12.52
C VAL A 64 -12.88 21.87 -11.79
N ILE A 65 -13.25 23.04 -12.28
CA ILE A 65 -12.79 24.34 -11.81
C ILE A 65 -13.26 24.66 -10.37
N ALA A 66 -14.20 23.91 -9.80
CA ALA A 66 -14.93 24.29 -8.60
C ALA A 66 -14.69 23.39 -7.37
N LEU A 67 -13.60 22.63 -7.28
CA LEU A 67 -13.36 21.85 -6.06
C LEU A 67 -12.60 22.67 -5.00
N LYS A 68 -13.18 22.68 -3.79
CA LYS A 68 -12.53 23.14 -2.57
C LYS A 68 -11.15 22.49 -2.40
N SER A 69 -10.24 23.10 -1.67
CA SER A 69 -8.84 22.63 -1.46
C SER A 69 -8.69 21.14 -1.13
N LYS A 70 -9.60 20.60 -0.30
CA LYS A 70 -9.65 19.15 0.00
C LYS A 70 -9.87 18.26 -1.23
N GLY A 71 -10.63 18.75 -2.19
CA GLY A 71 -10.85 18.02 -3.45
C GLY A 71 -9.62 18.03 -4.35
N MET A 72 -8.86 19.12 -4.38
CA MET A 72 -7.62 19.22 -5.15
C MET A 72 -6.56 18.26 -4.61
N LYS A 73 -6.31 18.24 -3.30
CA LYS A 73 -5.36 17.31 -2.68
C LYS A 73 -5.72 15.86 -3.00
N ARG A 74 -6.97 15.46 -2.81
CA ARG A 74 -7.42 14.09 -3.13
C ARG A 74 -7.25 13.74 -4.61
N TYR A 75 -7.48 14.71 -5.49
CA TYR A 75 -7.25 14.50 -6.91
C TYR A 75 -5.75 14.27 -7.19
N ILE A 76 -4.87 15.11 -6.65
CA ILE A 76 -3.43 14.96 -6.82
C ILE A 76 -2.95 13.60 -6.31
N GLU A 77 -3.42 13.15 -5.17
CA GLU A 77 -2.99 11.90 -4.54
C GLU A 77 -3.59 10.64 -5.20
N TYR A 78 -4.85 10.70 -5.64
CA TYR A 78 -5.59 9.49 -6.04
C TYR A 78 -6.26 9.59 -7.43
N GLY A 79 -6.17 10.72 -8.12
CA GLY A 79 -6.83 10.93 -9.42
C GLY A 79 -6.32 10.01 -10.53
N TRP A 80 -5.09 9.48 -10.39
CA TRP A 80 -4.52 8.50 -11.29
C TRP A 80 -5.36 7.21 -11.40
N LEU A 81 -6.16 6.88 -10.37
CA LEU A 81 -7.10 5.76 -10.42
C LEU A 81 -8.14 5.89 -11.52
N ARG A 82 -8.39 7.08 -12.07
CA ARG A 82 -9.22 7.25 -13.27
C ARG A 82 -8.67 6.52 -14.51
N GLY A 83 -7.40 6.14 -14.50
CA GLY A 83 -6.82 5.27 -15.51
C GLY A 83 -7.28 3.82 -15.44
N VAL A 84 -7.82 3.40 -14.30
CA VAL A 84 -8.34 2.05 -14.11
C VAL A 84 -9.69 1.93 -14.83
N PRO A 85 -9.86 0.95 -15.74
CA PRO A 85 -11.11 0.73 -16.43
C PRO A 85 -12.27 0.55 -15.45
N ASP A 86 -13.41 1.18 -15.77
CA ASP A 86 -14.64 1.07 -14.99
C ASP A 86 -14.54 1.37 -13.49
N VAL A 87 -13.50 2.08 -13.06
CA VAL A 87 -13.26 2.36 -11.64
C VAL A 87 -14.45 3.02 -10.94
N MET A 88 -15.19 3.87 -11.66
CA MET A 88 -16.38 4.56 -11.13
C MET A 88 -17.59 3.63 -10.97
N LYS A 89 -17.57 2.42 -11.53
CA LYS A 89 -18.62 1.39 -11.36
C LYS A 89 -18.37 0.53 -10.11
N ILE A 90 -17.20 0.67 -9.47
CA ILE A 90 -16.88 -0.05 -8.24
C ILE A 90 -17.77 0.50 -7.11
N GLU A 91 -18.52 -0.38 -6.49
CA GLU A 91 -19.43 -0.02 -5.40
C GLU A 91 -18.69 0.74 -4.28
N ASN A 92 -19.26 1.88 -3.85
CA ASN A 92 -18.69 2.75 -2.80
C ASN A 92 -17.25 3.23 -3.07
N PHE A 93 -16.85 3.34 -4.34
CA PHE A 93 -15.54 3.87 -4.71
C PHE A 93 -15.39 5.33 -4.29
N LYS A 94 -14.21 5.67 -3.74
CA LYS A 94 -13.82 7.07 -3.44
C LYS A 94 -12.37 7.30 -3.80
N PHE A 95 -12.02 8.55 -4.13
CA PHE A 95 -10.63 8.97 -4.30
C PHE A 95 -9.94 9.11 -2.94
N ASN A 96 -9.61 7.98 -2.32
CA ASN A 96 -8.81 7.87 -1.11
C ASN A 96 -8.05 6.54 -1.12
N PHE A 97 -7.25 6.27 -0.10
CA PHE A 97 -6.50 5.02 -0.04
C PHE A 97 -7.45 3.83 0.12
N ARG A 98 -8.26 3.78 1.18
CA ARG A 98 -9.07 2.61 1.56
C ARG A 98 -10.16 2.26 0.55
N ASP A 99 -11.05 3.22 0.25
CA ASP A 99 -12.19 2.98 -0.64
C ASP A 99 -11.82 3.12 -2.13
N GLY A 100 -10.56 3.44 -2.43
CA GLY A 100 -10.01 3.58 -3.76
C GLY A 100 -8.88 2.59 -4.02
N VAL A 101 -7.65 2.93 -3.62
CA VAL A 101 -6.45 2.15 -3.97
C VAL A 101 -6.52 0.72 -3.44
N GLU A 102 -6.76 0.55 -2.15
CA GLU A 102 -6.82 -0.77 -1.48
C GLU A 102 -7.92 -1.65 -2.09
N LYS A 103 -9.08 -1.04 -2.38
CA LYS A 103 -10.22 -1.73 -2.99
C LYS A 103 -9.92 -2.18 -4.42
N VAL A 104 -9.33 -1.31 -5.23
CA VAL A 104 -8.93 -1.62 -6.62
C VAL A 104 -7.81 -2.68 -6.65
N ALA A 105 -6.91 -2.66 -5.66
CA ALA A 105 -5.88 -3.67 -5.46
C ALA A 105 -6.44 -5.05 -5.07
N GLY A 106 -7.69 -5.12 -4.57
CA GLY A 106 -8.30 -6.35 -4.07
C GLY A 106 -7.81 -6.76 -2.68
N LEU A 107 -7.35 -5.80 -1.86
CA LEU A 107 -6.77 -6.02 -0.53
C LEU A 107 -7.63 -5.48 0.61
N SER A 108 -8.92 -5.26 0.39
CA SER A 108 -9.86 -4.68 1.38
C SER A 108 -10.01 -5.50 2.67
N GLN A 109 -9.60 -6.77 2.67
CA GLN A 109 -9.57 -7.59 3.89
C GLN A 109 -8.61 -7.05 4.95
N TYR A 110 -7.65 -6.20 4.57
CA TYR A 110 -6.70 -5.55 5.48
C TYR A 110 -7.16 -4.18 5.99
N SER A 111 -8.31 -3.67 5.52
CA SER A 111 -8.80 -2.31 5.87
C SER A 111 -8.92 -2.07 7.37
N LYS A 112 -9.36 -3.09 8.15
CA LYS A 112 -9.44 -2.96 9.62
C LYS A 112 -8.06 -2.84 10.27
N VAL A 113 -7.08 -3.59 9.79
CA VAL A 113 -5.70 -3.51 10.29
C VAL A 113 -5.07 -2.17 9.90
N TYR A 114 -5.37 -1.69 8.69
CA TYR A 114 -4.94 -0.37 8.22
C TYR A 114 -5.52 0.77 9.09
N GLU A 115 -6.82 0.73 9.43
CA GLU A 115 -7.44 1.69 10.34
C GLU A 115 -6.76 1.67 11.71
N MET A 116 -6.57 0.48 12.28
CA MET A 116 -5.91 0.31 13.58
C MET A 116 -4.46 0.82 13.54
N SER A 117 -3.74 0.59 12.46
CA SER A 117 -2.38 1.13 12.29
C SER A 117 -2.36 2.66 12.29
N SER A 118 -3.39 3.28 11.70
CA SER A 118 -3.56 4.74 11.72
C SER A 118 -3.82 5.26 13.13
N GLU A 119 -4.71 4.62 13.90
CA GLU A 119 -4.99 4.99 15.29
C GLU A 119 -3.75 4.86 16.16
N VAL A 120 -3.00 3.77 16.02
CA VAL A 120 -1.74 3.54 16.74
C VAL A 120 -0.70 4.62 16.42
N THR A 121 -0.60 5.01 15.16
CA THR A 121 0.34 6.05 14.71
C THR A 121 -0.02 7.44 15.27
N HIS A 122 -1.31 7.71 15.46
CA HIS A 122 -1.83 8.97 16.00
C HIS A 122 -2.01 8.97 17.53
N SER A 123 -1.29 8.08 18.24
CA SER A 123 -1.29 8.01 19.71
C SER A 123 -2.66 7.79 20.34
N SER A 124 -3.49 6.96 19.69
CA SER A 124 -4.80 6.59 20.24
C SER A 124 -4.67 5.82 21.56
N PRO A 125 -5.62 5.97 22.51
CA PRO A 125 -5.69 5.21 23.76
C PRO A 125 -5.74 3.69 23.57
N VAL A 126 -6.02 3.18 22.37
CA VAL A 126 -6.05 1.74 22.06
C VAL A 126 -4.78 1.02 22.52
N LEU A 127 -3.61 1.69 22.44
CA LEU A 127 -2.34 1.12 22.91
C LEU A 127 -2.27 0.92 24.43
N ILE A 128 -3.01 1.71 25.20
CA ILE A 128 -3.01 1.65 26.67
C ILE A 128 -3.81 0.43 27.15
N TYR A 129 -4.90 0.12 26.47
CA TYR A 129 -5.83 -0.95 26.84
C TYR A 129 -5.55 -2.31 26.21
N SER A 130 -4.57 -2.37 25.31
CA SER A 130 -4.28 -3.60 24.58
C SER A 130 -3.09 -4.36 25.14
N LYS A 131 -3.14 -5.69 25.03
CA LYS A 131 -1.98 -6.52 25.36
C LYS A 131 -0.86 -6.26 24.34
N LYS A 132 0.32 -5.83 24.82
CA LYS A 132 1.50 -5.54 23.97
C LYS A 132 1.82 -6.66 22.97
N ASN A 133 1.72 -7.91 23.40
CA ASN A 133 2.01 -9.07 22.55
C ASN A 133 1.02 -9.24 21.39
N TYR A 134 -0.26 -8.85 21.56
CA TYR A 134 -1.25 -8.90 20.49
C TYR A 134 -0.85 -8.01 19.31
N PHE A 135 -0.50 -6.76 19.58
CA PHE A 135 -0.07 -5.84 18.53
C PHE A 135 1.27 -6.21 17.91
N PHE A 136 2.18 -6.77 18.71
CA PHE A 136 3.47 -7.27 18.22
C PHE A 136 3.25 -8.35 17.15
N TYR A 137 2.52 -9.41 17.50
CA TYR A 137 2.28 -10.50 16.54
C TYR A 137 1.42 -10.06 15.35
N MET A 138 0.42 -9.20 15.57
CA MET A 138 -0.39 -8.70 14.47
C MET A 138 0.45 -7.90 13.46
N SER A 139 1.30 -6.98 13.93
CA SER A 139 2.16 -6.22 13.02
C SER A 139 3.18 -7.11 12.33
N LEU A 140 3.77 -8.06 13.05
CA LEU A 140 4.75 -9.00 12.51
C LEU A 140 4.13 -9.89 11.41
N LEU A 141 2.96 -10.48 11.66
CA LEU A 141 2.27 -11.32 10.68
C LEU A 141 1.91 -10.54 9.42
N ASN A 142 1.37 -9.33 9.59
CA ASN A 142 1.02 -8.49 8.44
C ASN A 142 2.25 -8.03 7.63
N LEU A 143 3.39 -7.79 8.29
CA LEU A 143 4.67 -7.52 7.60
C LEU A 143 5.12 -8.72 6.76
N TYR A 144 5.10 -9.92 7.31
CA TYR A 144 5.43 -11.14 6.55
C TYR A 144 4.49 -11.35 5.36
N GLU A 145 3.19 -11.22 5.58
CA GLU A 145 2.20 -11.43 4.52
C GLU A 145 2.34 -10.41 3.39
N SER A 146 2.55 -9.12 3.71
CA SER A 146 2.84 -8.10 2.70
C SER A 146 4.14 -8.40 1.95
N PHE A 147 5.19 -8.81 2.67
CA PHE A 147 6.45 -9.20 2.05
C PHE A 147 6.26 -10.36 1.05
N PHE A 148 5.55 -11.42 1.43
CA PHE A 148 5.33 -12.57 0.54
C PHE A 148 4.54 -12.20 -0.71
N ARG A 149 3.54 -11.31 -0.60
CA ARG A 149 2.77 -10.84 -1.76
C ARG A 149 3.60 -9.96 -2.69
N ILE A 150 4.37 -9.02 -2.14
CA ILE A 150 5.27 -8.16 -2.92
C ILE A 150 6.36 -9.00 -3.60
N GLU A 151 6.96 -9.94 -2.86
CA GLU A 151 7.98 -10.84 -3.38
C GLU A 151 7.46 -11.67 -4.55
N LYS A 152 6.23 -12.17 -4.46
CA LYS A 152 5.60 -12.91 -5.55
C LYS A 152 5.47 -12.07 -6.82
N ILE A 153 5.08 -10.79 -6.69
CA ILE A 153 5.01 -9.85 -7.81
C ILE A 153 6.40 -9.59 -8.37
N PHE A 154 7.37 -9.29 -7.49
CA PHE A 154 8.75 -9.05 -7.89
C PHE A 154 9.34 -10.25 -8.62
N ALA A 155 9.19 -11.45 -8.07
CA ALA A 155 9.67 -12.69 -8.69
C ALA A 155 9.09 -12.85 -10.10
N SER A 156 7.79 -12.64 -10.28
CA SER A 156 7.12 -12.75 -11.57
C SER A 156 7.69 -11.78 -12.60
N LEU A 157 7.90 -10.51 -12.22
CA LEU A 157 8.45 -9.48 -13.10
C LEU A 157 9.93 -9.75 -13.41
N TYR A 158 10.73 -10.03 -12.37
CA TYR A 158 12.16 -10.29 -12.52
C TYR A 158 12.43 -11.50 -13.42
N MET A 159 11.73 -12.62 -13.18
CA MET A 159 11.88 -13.84 -13.97
C MET A 159 11.52 -13.68 -15.45
N SER A 160 10.71 -12.68 -15.80
CA SER A 160 10.36 -12.38 -17.19
C SER A 160 11.39 -11.51 -17.93
N THR A 161 12.32 -10.88 -17.21
CA THR A 161 13.22 -9.85 -17.76
C THR A 161 14.70 -10.23 -17.75
N VAL A 162 15.07 -11.28 -17.01
CA VAL A 162 16.48 -11.66 -16.80
C VAL A 162 16.89 -12.88 -17.62
N SER A 163 18.20 -13.06 -17.78
CA SER A 163 18.82 -14.23 -18.42
C SER A 163 18.60 -15.52 -17.61
N ASP A 164 18.77 -16.67 -18.23
CA ASP A 164 18.60 -17.98 -17.56
C ASP A 164 19.61 -18.17 -16.41
N ALA A 165 20.83 -17.67 -16.52
CA ALA A 165 21.84 -17.73 -15.47
C ALA A 165 21.44 -16.90 -14.24
N GLU A 166 20.99 -15.67 -14.45
CA GLU A 166 20.47 -14.79 -13.38
C GLU A 166 19.21 -15.38 -12.74
N ARG A 167 18.33 -15.97 -13.55
CA ARG A 167 17.13 -16.67 -13.08
C ARG A 167 17.50 -17.83 -12.17
N ALA A 168 18.45 -18.66 -12.56
CA ALA A 168 18.91 -19.77 -11.73
C ALA A 168 19.51 -19.31 -10.39
N SER A 169 20.35 -18.26 -10.43
CA SER A 169 20.93 -17.64 -9.24
C SER A 169 19.85 -17.09 -8.29
N TYR A 170 18.87 -16.36 -8.84
CA TYR A 170 17.74 -15.83 -8.07
C TYR A 170 16.93 -16.94 -7.40
N ILE A 171 16.63 -18.03 -8.11
CA ILE A 171 15.87 -19.17 -7.56
C ILE A 171 16.63 -19.81 -6.38
N GLN A 172 17.94 -19.95 -6.49
CA GLN A 172 18.75 -20.50 -5.39
C GLN A 172 18.72 -19.58 -4.17
N MET A 173 18.96 -18.29 -4.36
CA MET A 173 18.93 -17.31 -3.28
C MET A 173 17.53 -17.26 -2.64
N ARG A 174 16.48 -17.24 -3.45
CA ARG A 174 15.10 -17.25 -2.98
C ARG A 174 14.78 -18.46 -2.09
N LYS A 175 15.23 -19.65 -2.45
CA LYS A 175 15.02 -20.85 -1.64
C LYS A 175 15.61 -20.72 -0.23
N LEU A 176 16.77 -20.06 -0.10
CA LEU A 176 17.42 -19.88 1.20
C LEU A 176 16.60 -18.94 2.10
N TYR A 177 16.39 -17.68 1.70
CA TYR A 177 15.72 -16.71 2.59
C TYR A 177 14.21 -16.94 2.72
N TYR A 178 13.54 -17.39 1.65
CA TYR A 178 12.09 -17.55 1.66
C TYR A 178 11.64 -18.70 2.56
N GLY A 179 12.41 -19.79 2.58
CA GLY A 179 12.18 -20.91 3.49
C GLY A 179 12.28 -20.49 4.96
N GLU A 180 13.33 -19.76 5.31
CA GLU A 180 13.54 -19.24 6.66
C GLU A 180 12.41 -18.27 7.10
N LEU A 181 11.99 -17.38 6.20
CA LEU A 181 10.89 -16.45 6.49
C LEU A 181 9.55 -17.17 6.65
N LEU A 182 9.27 -18.21 5.86
CA LEU A 182 8.07 -19.03 6.03
C LEU A 182 8.07 -19.78 7.37
N ALA A 183 9.20 -20.32 7.78
CA ALA A 183 9.33 -20.97 9.09
C ALA A 183 9.08 -19.98 10.23
N ALA A 184 9.70 -18.80 10.18
CA ALA A 184 9.51 -17.75 11.17
C ALA A 184 8.06 -17.24 11.21
N HIS A 185 7.42 -17.06 10.05
CA HIS A 185 6.00 -16.69 9.95
C HIS A 185 5.10 -17.76 10.59
N SER A 186 5.38 -19.05 10.36
CA SER A 186 4.60 -20.16 10.93
C SER A 186 4.68 -20.17 12.45
N VAL A 187 5.87 -19.96 13.03
CA VAL A 187 6.07 -19.85 14.48
C VAL A 187 5.32 -18.64 15.04
N ALA A 188 5.42 -17.48 14.40
CA ALA A 188 4.70 -16.27 14.82
C ALA A 188 3.17 -16.48 14.78
N LYS A 189 2.67 -17.15 13.75
CA LYS A 189 1.24 -17.47 13.59
C LYS A 189 0.75 -18.42 14.69
N GLN A 190 1.51 -19.46 15.02
CA GLN A 190 1.19 -20.38 16.11
C GLN A 190 1.15 -19.63 17.46
N SER A 191 2.15 -18.81 17.74
CA SER A 191 2.20 -18.00 18.98
C SER A 191 1.03 -17.03 19.10
N PHE A 192 0.62 -16.41 17.99
CA PHE A 192 -0.54 -15.52 17.96
C PHE A 192 -1.85 -16.29 18.21
N TYR A 193 -1.99 -17.46 17.61
CA TYR A 193 -3.15 -18.34 17.81
C TYR A 193 -3.29 -18.77 19.28
N GLU A 194 -2.22 -19.20 19.90
CA GLU A 194 -2.20 -19.57 21.32
C GLU A 194 -2.57 -18.40 22.23
N LEU A 195 -2.03 -17.20 21.94
CA LEU A 195 -2.33 -15.97 22.67
C LEU A 195 -3.83 -15.60 22.62
N THR A 196 -4.48 -15.84 21.47
CA THR A 196 -5.88 -15.46 21.23
C THR A 196 -6.86 -16.50 21.77
N ASN A 197 -6.50 -17.79 21.75
CA ASN A 197 -7.40 -18.87 22.21
C ASN A 197 -7.36 -19.14 23.72
N ASN A 198 -6.24 -18.87 24.39
CA ASN A 198 -6.18 -18.98 25.84
C ASN A 198 -7.09 -17.98 26.59
N LYS A 199 -7.65 -16.97 25.89
CA LYS A 199 -8.70 -16.10 26.45
C LYS A 199 -10.06 -16.78 26.60
N LYS A 200 -10.39 -17.79 25.78
CA LYS A 200 -11.70 -18.48 25.84
C LYS A 200 -11.82 -19.50 26.96
N LYS A 201 -10.74 -19.76 27.69
CA LYS A 201 -10.71 -20.71 28.80
C LYS A 201 -10.68 -20.05 30.19
N SER A 202 -10.59 -18.71 30.25
CA SER A 202 -10.48 -17.97 31.52
C SER A 202 -11.68 -17.03 31.79
N ASP A 203 -12.69 -17.06 30.94
CA ASP A 203 -14.01 -16.47 31.14
C ASP A 203 -15.08 -17.63 31.26
#